data_c5144df3e088b0501c3ae99b2811e222
#
_entry.id   c5144df3e088b0501c3ae99b2811e222
#
_cell.length_a   1.000
_cell.length_b   1.000
_cell.length_c   1.000
_cell.angle_alpha   90.00
_cell.angle_beta   90.00
_cell.angle_gamma   90.00
#
_symmetry.space_group_name_H-M   'P 1'
#
loop_
_entity.id
_entity.type
_entity.pdbx_description
1 polymer ?
#
loop_
_entity_poly.entity_id
_entity_poly.type
_entity_poly.pdbx_seq_one_letter_code
_entity_poly.pdbx_strand_id
1 'polypeptide(L)'
;RLPGKIGECLVDDDMGYKVGDTITLKSGTDDPVSDTLKQEKYKVVGIGNSPCYISFGRGSTTIGSGSVSGFMFVPAKTFALDVFTEAYVQVEGAENLTGYTEEYDRKIETVLDRIEEITGERGRIRKQEIVDDAQAEIDDAKAELEEGKLKAQEELDDAKAQIDDGEAKLTEAKQQI
;
A
#
# COMPACT_ATOMS: atom_id res chain seq x y z
N ARG A 1 4.70 -4.34 27.15
CA ARG A 1 3.54 -3.49 26.82
C ARG A 1 3.25 -3.54 25.32
N LEU A 2 2.05 -3.16 24.92
CA LEU A 2 1.71 -2.99 23.52
C LEU A 2 2.42 -1.77 22.88
N PRO A 3 2.74 -1.83 21.58
CA PRO A 3 3.31 -0.70 20.85
C PRO A 3 2.25 0.42 20.69
N GLY A 4 2.61 1.65 20.99
CA GLY A 4 1.71 2.82 20.94
C GLY A 4 2.18 3.92 19.97
N LYS A 5 3.43 3.89 19.55
CA LYS A 5 4.04 4.89 18.68
C LYS A 5 4.59 4.25 17.41
N ILE A 6 4.66 5.03 16.33
CA ILE A 6 5.40 4.62 15.13
C ILE A 6 6.86 4.35 15.56
N GLY A 7 7.42 3.24 15.10
CA GLY A 7 8.76 2.80 15.50
C GLY A 7 8.82 1.91 16.74
N GLU A 8 7.69 1.57 17.33
CA GLU A 8 7.60 0.54 18.35
C GLU A 8 7.00 -0.75 17.79
N CYS A 9 7.47 -1.90 18.29
CA CYS A 9 6.88 -3.20 17.96
C CYS A 9 6.78 -4.12 19.19
N LEU A 10 5.84 -5.06 19.11
CA LEU A 10 5.81 -6.26 19.91
C LEU A 10 6.16 -7.43 19.00
N VAL A 11 7.04 -8.31 19.43
CA VAL A 11 7.52 -9.44 18.63
C VAL A 11 7.13 -10.77 19.26
N ASP A 12 7.06 -11.79 18.41
CA ASP A 12 6.93 -13.18 18.79
C ASP A 12 8.07 -13.59 19.74
N ASP A 13 7.77 -14.33 20.81
CA ASP A 13 8.76 -14.72 21.79
C ASP A 13 9.76 -15.75 21.24
N ASP A 14 9.38 -16.52 20.23
CA ASP A 14 10.24 -17.48 19.52
C ASP A 14 11.33 -16.79 18.67
N MET A 15 11.23 -15.49 18.39
CA MET A 15 12.25 -14.77 17.63
C MET A 15 13.53 -14.42 18.40
N GLY A 16 13.56 -14.64 19.72
CA GLY A 16 14.74 -14.47 20.57
C GLY A 16 15.17 -13.03 20.85
N TYR A 17 14.38 -12.02 20.47
CA TYR A 17 14.63 -10.62 20.80
C TYR A 17 14.31 -10.31 22.28
N LYS A 18 14.88 -9.19 22.75
CA LYS A 18 14.60 -8.67 24.10
C LYS A 18 13.97 -7.28 24.01
N VAL A 19 13.16 -6.94 25.03
CA VAL A 19 12.64 -5.57 25.14
C VAL A 19 13.81 -4.59 25.21
N GLY A 20 13.78 -3.60 24.34
CA GLY A 20 14.85 -2.60 24.15
C GLY A 20 15.68 -2.80 22.88
N ASP A 21 15.67 -3.99 22.28
CA ASP A 21 16.35 -4.26 21.02
C ASP A 21 15.76 -3.44 19.87
N THR A 22 16.53 -3.29 18.82
CA THR A 22 16.11 -2.66 17.57
C THR A 22 16.12 -3.66 16.43
N ILE A 23 15.01 -3.78 15.73
CA ILE A 23 14.85 -4.61 14.55
C ILE A 23 14.90 -3.71 13.32
N THR A 24 15.66 -4.13 12.30
CA THR A 24 15.63 -3.51 10.98
C THR A 24 15.00 -4.49 10.00
N LEU A 25 13.89 -4.09 9.41
CA LEU A 25 13.20 -4.87 8.38
C LEU A 25 13.89 -4.68 7.03
N LYS A 26 13.87 -5.74 6.25
CA LYS A 26 14.26 -5.74 4.85
C LYS A 26 13.16 -6.41 4.05
N SER A 27 12.92 -5.94 2.86
CA SER A 27 12.04 -6.63 1.93
C SER A 27 12.61 -8.00 1.58
N GLY A 28 11.73 -8.97 1.45
CA GLY A 28 12.05 -10.29 0.88
C GLY A 28 11.78 -10.38 -0.62
N THR A 29 11.35 -9.28 -1.24
CA THR A 29 11.09 -9.11 -2.67
C THR A 29 11.90 -7.93 -3.21
N ASP A 30 11.75 -7.63 -4.50
CA ASP A 30 12.37 -6.45 -5.14
C ASP A 30 11.67 -5.14 -4.76
N ASP A 31 10.46 -5.20 -4.19
CA ASP A 31 9.72 -4.03 -3.76
C ASP A 31 10.31 -3.44 -2.46
N PRO A 32 10.40 -2.13 -2.32
CA PRO A 32 10.93 -1.50 -1.12
C PRO A 32 9.98 -1.65 0.08
N VAL A 33 10.52 -1.70 1.30
CA VAL A 33 9.72 -1.76 2.54
C VAL A 33 8.77 -0.57 2.68
N SER A 34 9.13 0.58 2.09
CA SER A 34 8.32 1.81 2.09
C SER A 34 6.93 1.66 1.48
N ASP A 35 6.74 0.71 0.58
CA ASP A 35 5.44 0.45 -0.06
C ASP A 35 4.43 -0.15 0.91
N THR A 36 4.91 -0.78 1.96
CA THR A 36 4.07 -1.43 2.99
C THR A 36 4.15 -0.73 4.34
N LEU A 37 5.32 -0.25 4.74
CA LEU A 37 5.59 0.30 6.07
C LEU A 37 6.28 1.66 5.96
N LYS A 38 5.85 2.63 6.75
CA LYS A 38 6.41 4.01 6.76
C LYS A 38 7.84 4.09 7.28
N GLN A 39 8.37 3.01 7.83
CA GLN A 39 9.76 2.94 8.30
C GLN A 39 10.26 1.50 8.39
N GLU A 40 11.57 1.34 8.44
CA GLU A 40 12.24 0.03 8.48
C GLU A 40 12.72 -0.36 9.88
N LYS A 41 12.91 0.60 10.79
CA LYS A 41 13.50 0.36 12.10
C LYS A 41 12.46 0.45 13.21
N TYR A 42 12.44 -0.58 14.06
CA TYR A 42 11.48 -0.70 15.15
C TYR A 42 12.17 -1.07 16.44
N LYS A 43 11.78 -0.41 17.54
CA LYS A 43 12.20 -0.74 18.88
C LYS A 43 11.24 -1.76 19.50
N VAL A 44 11.77 -2.86 19.98
CA VAL A 44 11.00 -3.88 20.70
C VAL A 44 10.57 -3.32 22.05
N VAL A 45 9.25 -3.18 22.26
CA VAL A 45 8.66 -2.70 23.51
C VAL A 45 7.87 -3.76 24.25
N GLY A 46 7.65 -4.90 23.61
CA GLY A 46 6.97 -6.06 24.18
C GLY A 46 7.35 -7.33 23.43
N ILE A 47 7.19 -8.45 24.10
CA ILE A 47 7.34 -9.81 23.59
C ILE A 47 6.08 -10.54 23.96
N GLY A 48 5.57 -11.42 23.11
CA GLY A 48 4.36 -12.16 23.39
C GLY A 48 3.97 -13.13 22.30
N ASN A 49 2.98 -13.95 22.63
CA ASN A 49 2.37 -14.91 21.72
C ASN A 49 1.05 -14.39 21.16
N SER A 50 0.61 -14.94 20.06
CA SER A 50 -0.67 -14.60 19.44
C SER A 50 -1.59 -15.83 19.40
N PRO A 51 -2.88 -15.68 19.74
CA PRO A 51 -3.85 -16.77 19.60
C PRO A 51 -4.09 -17.17 18.13
N CYS A 52 -3.67 -16.36 17.17
CA CYS A 52 -3.71 -16.71 15.75
C CYS A 52 -2.66 -17.76 15.37
N TYR A 53 -1.66 -17.99 16.22
CA TYR A 53 -0.55 -18.93 16.00
C TYR A 53 -0.48 -19.96 17.13
N ILE A 54 -1.47 -20.85 17.17
CA ILE A 54 -1.59 -21.89 18.21
C ILE A 54 -0.78 -23.16 17.91
N SER A 55 -0.21 -23.29 16.74
CA SER A 55 0.65 -24.41 16.33
C SER A 55 2.14 -24.06 16.43
N PHE A 56 3.01 -25.08 16.36
CA PHE A 56 4.46 -24.88 16.38
C PHE A 56 4.99 -24.09 15.15
N GLY A 57 4.24 -24.08 14.04
CA GLY A 57 4.57 -23.30 12.86
C GLY A 57 3.79 -21.98 12.81
N ARG A 58 4.40 -20.94 12.24
CA ARG A 58 3.79 -19.63 12.04
C ARG A 58 3.13 -19.47 10.67
N GLY A 59 3.09 -20.55 9.87
CA GLY A 59 2.52 -20.56 8.54
C GLY A 59 3.55 -20.68 7.42
N SER A 60 3.08 -20.54 6.20
CA SER A 60 3.89 -20.58 4.98
C SER A 60 3.83 -19.25 4.22
N THR A 61 4.85 -19.00 3.43
CA THR A 61 4.96 -17.83 2.56
C THR A 61 5.52 -18.24 1.20
N THR A 62 5.33 -17.42 0.20
CA THR A 62 5.99 -17.59 -1.11
C THR A 62 7.36 -16.91 -1.16
N ILE A 63 7.81 -16.29 -0.07
CA ILE A 63 9.04 -15.51 0.01
C ILE A 63 10.11 -16.31 0.78
N GLY A 64 11.36 -16.22 0.34
CA GLY A 64 12.51 -16.80 1.01
C GLY A 64 12.47 -18.31 1.12
N SER A 65 12.54 -18.85 2.35
CA SER A 65 12.53 -20.29 2.62
C SER A 65 11.15 -20.95 2.47
N GLY A 66 10.11 -20.19 2.21
CA GLY A 66 8.74 -20.70 2.15
C GLY A 66 8.08 -20.90 3.53
N SER A 67 8.73 -20.53 4.62
CA SER A 67 8.17 -20.62 5.97
C SER A 67 8.19 -19.27 6.69
N VAL A 68 7.16 -19.04 7.51
CA VAL A 68 7.11 -17.91 8.44
C VAL A 68 7.75 -18.34 9.76
N SER A 69 8.78 -17.63 10.18
CA SER A 69 9.53 -17.94 11.42
C SER A 69 9.12 -17.12 12.63
N GLY A 70 8.29 -16.11 12.47
CA GLY A 70 7.78 -15.27 13.55
C GLY A 70 6.92 -14.13 13.04
N PHE A 71 6.34 -13.37 13.96
CA PHE A 71 5.49 -12.23 13.66
C PHE A 71 5.91 -10.98 14.46
N MET A 72 5.43 -9.85 13.98
CA MET A 72 5.63 -8.57 14.66
C MET A 72 4.32 -7.77 14.61
N PHE A 73 3.87 -7.27 15.77
CA PHE A 73 2.77 -6.33 15.85
C PHE A 73 3.30 -4.90 15.91
N VAL A 74 2.75 -4.04 15.08
CA VAL A 74 3.04 -2.60 15.03
C VAL A 74 1.72 -1.80 15.06
N PRO A 75 1.73 -0.53 15.47
CA PRO A 75 0.53 0.31 15.38
C PRO A 75 0.02 0.41 13.94
N ALA A 76 -1.30 0.39 13.74
CA ALA A 76 -1.94 0.47 12.43
C ALA A 76 -1.43 1.65 11.57
N LYS A 77 -1.20 2.81 12.19
CA LYS A 77 -0.66 4.02 11.52
C LYS A 77 0.75 3.86 10.95
N THR A 78 1.44 2.76 11.27
CA THR A 78 2.78 2.42 10.73
C THR A 78 2.69 1.91 9.30
N PHE A 79 1.57 1.32 8.91
CA PHE A 79 1.36 0.85 7.55
C PHE A 79 1.19 2.05 6.59
N ALA A 80 1.76 1.89 5.38
CA ALA A 80 1.56 2.79 4.24
C ALA A 80 0.37 2.37 3.37
N LEU A 81 -0.24 1.22 3.68
CA LEU A 81 -1.37 0.66 2.96
C LEU A 81 -2.70 1.29 3.39
N ASP A 82 -3.58 1.51 2.43
CA ASP A 82 -4.96 1.98 2.65
C ASP A 82 -5.97 0.85 2.84
N VAL A 83 -5.49 -0.41 2.85
CA VAL A 83 -6.32 -1.60 2.91
C VAL A 83 -5.84 -2.55 4.01
N PHE A 84 -6.77 -3.32 4.55
CA PHE A 84 -6.47 -4.46 5.41
C PHE A 84 -6.40 -5.73 4.56
N THR A 85 -5.45 -6.60 4.85
CA THR A 85 -5.31 -7.90 4.16
C THR A 85 -6.23 -8.96 4.75
N GLU A 86 -6.58 -8.82 6.04
CA GLU A 86 -7.44 -9.75 6.77
C GLU A 86 -8.32 -9.00 7.77
N ALA A 87 -9.50 -9.55 8.03
CA ALA A 87 -10.38 -9.10 9.08
C ALA A 87 -10.86 -10.30 9.91
N TYR A 88 -10.74 -10.20 11.21
CA TYR A 88 -11.23 -11.21 12.16
C TYR A 88 -12.55 -10.75 12.74
N VAL A 89 -13.59 -11.57 12.58
CA VAL A 89 -14.95 -11.26 13.05
C VAL A 89 -15.33 -12.21 14.18
N GLN A 90 -15.78 -11.66 15.29
CA GLN A 90 -16.36 -12.42 16.38
C GLN A 90 -17.88 -12.32 16.29
N VAL A 91 -18.55 -13.46 16.31
CA VAL A 91 -20.01 -13.55 16.30
C VAL A 91 -20.52 -13.60 17.72
N GLU A 92 -21.29 -12.58 18.12
CA GLU A 92 -21.86 -12.48 19.46
C GLU A 92 -22.71 -13.72 19.81
N GLY A 93 -22.40 -14.33 20.95
CA GLY A 93 -23.04 -15.52 21.49
C GLY A 93 -22.60 -16.84 20.86
N ALA A 94 -21.66 -16.82 19.90
CA ALA A 94 -21.05 -18.05 19.36
C ALA A 94 -20.10 -18.69 20.37
N GLU A 95 -19.53 -17.90 21.29
CA GLU A 95 -18.66 -18.36 22.36
C GLU A 95 -19.38 -19.31 23.38
N ASN A 96 -20.69 -19.25 23.43
CA ASN A 96 -21.51 -20.10 24.31
C ASN A 96 -21.95 -21.40 23.64
N LEU A 97 -21.65 -21.58 22.36
CA LEU A 97 -22.02 -22.76 21.58
C LEU A 97 -20.81 -23.68 21.41
N THR A 98 -21.11 -24.97 21.31
CA THR A 98 -20.06 -25.95 20.97
C THR A 98 -19.73 -25.87 19.51
N GLY A 99 -18.46 -25.63 19.17
CA GLY A 99 -17.99 -25.59 17.78
C GLY A 99 -18.32 -26.88 17.02
N TYR A 100 -18.58 -26.76 15.73
CA TYR A 100 -18.94 -27.87 14.81
C TYR A 100 -20.27 -28.54 15.15
N THR A 101 -21.18 -27.85 15.82
CA THR A 101 -22.57 -28.28 15.97
C THR A 101 -23.48 -27.55 15.01
N GLU A 102 -24.61 -28.14 14.63
CA GLU A 102 -25.60 -27.50 13.73
C GLU A 102 -26.09 -26.14 14.26
N GLU A 103 -26.14 -25.95 15.56
CA GLU A 103 -26.53 -24.68 16.17
C GLU A 103 -25.47 -23.62 16.00
N TYR A 104 -24.20 -23.99 16.21
CA TYR A 104 -23.05 -23.11 15.95
C TYR A 104 -22.99 -22.73 14.47
N ASP A 105 -23.08 -23.72 13.58
CA ASP A 105 -22.96 -23.52 12.14
C ASP A 105 -24.07 -22.58 11.62
N ARG A 106 -25.32 -22.80 12.02
CA ARG A 106 -26.43 -21.90 11.65
C ARG A 106 -26.23 -20.46 12.11
N LYS A 107 -25.67 -20.28 13.30
CA LYS A 107 -25.40 -18.94 13.83
C LYS A 107 -24.29 -18.23 13.02
N ILE A 108 -23.24 -18.96 12.70
CA ILE A 108 -22.12 -18.43 11.90
C ILE A 108 -22.57 -18.15 10.46
N GLU A 109 -23.28 -19.09 9.83
CA GLU A 109 -23.76 -18.98 8.44
C GLU A 109 -24.60 -17.72 8.22
N THR A 110 -25.53 -17.42 9.14
CA THR A 110 -26.33 -16.18 9.08
C THR A 110 -25.48 -14.90 9.03
N VAL A 111 -24.32 -14.89 9.74
CA VAL A 111 -23.41 -13.75 9.76
C VAL A 111 -22.53 -13.74 8.52
N LEU A 112 -22.10 -14.92 8.07
CA LEU A 112 -21.31 -15.06 6.83
C LEU A 112 -22.07 -14.56 5.59
N ASP A 113 -23.33 -14.98 5.43
CA ASP A 113 -24.19 -14.51 4.32
C ASP A 113 -24.25 -12.98 4.26
N ARG A 114 -24.40 -12.35 5.43
CA ARG A 114 -24.44 -10.89 5.52
C ARG A 114 -23.09 -10.24 5.21
N ILE A 115 -21.99 -10.87 5.61
CA ILE A 115 -20.64 -10.39 5.30
C ILE A 115 -20.40 -10.52 3.79
N GLU A 116 -20.79 -11.62 3.16
CA GLU A 116 -20.66 -11.83 1.72
C GLU A 116 -21.43 -10.79 0.91
N GLU A 117 -22.66 -10.47 1.32
CA GLU A 117 -23.46 -9.41 0.68
C GLU A 117 -22.74 -8.05 0.76
N ILE A 118 -22.29 -7.66 1.97
CA ILE A 118 -21.59 -6.38 2.21
C ILE A 118 -20.28 -6.34 1.43
N THR A 119 -19.50 -7.41 1.45
CA THR A 119 -18.20 -7.45 0.77
C THR A 119 -18.35 -7.41 -0.74
N GLY A 120 -19.37 -8.06 -1.29
CA GLY A 120 -19.70 -7.99 -2.72
C GLY A 120 -20.04 -6.58 -3.18
N GLU A 121 -20.81 -5.84 -2.40
CA GLU A 121 -21.16 -4.45 -2.69
C GLU A 121 -19.93 -3.53 -2.52
N ARG A 122 -19.23 -3.61 -1.40
CA ARG A 122 -18.05 -2.80 -1.11
C ARG A 122 -16.92 -3.05 -2.10
N GLY A 123 -16.74 -4.30 -2.55
CA GLY A 123 -15.76 -4.64 -3.58
C GLY A 123 -16.05 -3.95 -4.92
N ARG A 124 -17.32 -3.87 -5.33
CA ARG A 124 -17.72 -3.14 -6.55
C ARG A 124 -17.47 -1.64 -6.43
N ILE A 125 -17.85 -1.05 -5.28
CA ILE A 125 -17.61 0.37 -5.01
C ILE A 125 -16.12 0.67 -5.05
N ARG A 126 -15.30 -0.10 -4.33
CA ARG A 126 -13.84 0.11 -4.29
C ARG A 126 -13.18 -0.03 -5.66
N LYS A 127 -13.63 -1.00 -6.45
CA LYS A 127 -13.14 -1.13 -7.83
C LYS A 127 -13.45 0.12 -8.66
N GLN A 128 -14.65 0.67 -8.51
CA GLN A 128 -15.04 1.88 -9.25
C GLN A 128 -14.22 3.09 -8.79
N GLU A 129 -14.04 3.27 -7.48
CA GLU A 129 -13.19 4.34 -6.93
C GLU A 129 -11.76 4.29 -7.52
N ILE A 130 -11.14 3.11 -7.54
CA ILE A 130 -9.78 2.93 -8.11
C ILE A 130 -9.74 3.28 -9.61
N VAL A 131 -10.77 2.89 -10.36
CA VAL A 131 -10.85 3.19 -11.81
C VAL A 131 -11.04 4.69 -12.03
N ASP A 132 -11.89 5.34 -11.24
CA ASP A 132 -12.18 6.77 -11.35
C ASP A 132 -10.92 7.61 -10.98
N ASP A 133 -10.22 7.24 -9.91
CA ASP A 133 -8.96 7.88 -9.49
C ASP A 133 -7.88 7.74 -10.59
N ALA A 134 -7.69 6.53 -11.13
CA ALA A 134 -6.73 6.30 -12.21
C ALA A 134 -7.11 7.05 -13.49
N GLN A 135 -8.41 7.16 -13.81
CA GLN A 135 -8.87 7.92 -14.97
C GLN A 135 -8.61 9.42 -14.78
N ALA A 136 -8.82 9.95 -13.57
CA ALA A 136 -8.52 11.34 -13.26
C ALA A 136 -7.03 11.67 -13.44
N GLU A 137 -6.14 10.81 -12.93
CA GLU A 137 -4.68 10.97 -13.12
C GLU A 137 -4.28 10.97 -14.61
N ILE A 138 -4.91 10.09 -15.41
CA ILE A 138 -4.66 10.04 -16.87
C ILE A 138 -5.13 11.33 -17.55
N ASP A 139 -6.27 11.85 -17.16
CA ASP A 139 -6.84 13.04 -17.78
C ASP A 139 -6.05 14.30 -17.39
N ASP A 140 -5.57 14.39 -16.17
CA ASP A 140 -4.65 15.43 -15.71
C ASP A 140 -3.31 15.38 -16.49
N ALA A 141 -2.72 14.19 -16.63
CA ALA A 141 -1.50 14.01 -17.40
C ALA A 141 -1.66 14.37 -18.88
N LYS A 142 -2.82 14.09 -19.48
CA LYS A 142 -3.12 14.50 -20.86
C LYS A 142 -3.24 16.03 -20.97
N ALA A 143 -3.87 16.67 -20.00
CA ALA A 143 -3.98 18.13 -19.99
C ALA A 143 -2.62 18.80 -19.90
N GLU A 144 -1.74 18.32 -19.01
CA GLU A 144 -0.35 18.81 -18.91
C GLU A 144 0.44 18.60 -20.22
N LEU A 145 0.25 17.45 -20.86
CA LEU A 145 0.91 17.16 -22.15
C LEU A 145 0.45 18.12 -23.25
N GLU A 146 -0.84 18.41 -23.34
CA GLU A 146 -1.36 19.34 -24.35
C GLU A 146 -0.89 20.77 -24.08
N GLU A 147 -0.86 21.21 -22.81
CA GLU A 147 -0.29 22.51 -22.44
C GLU A 147 1.21 22.58 -22.82
N GLY A 148 1.98 21.53 -22.52
CA GLY A 148 3.38 21.44 -22.90
C GLY A 148 3.61 21.51 -24.42
N LYS A 149 2.76 20.85 -25.21
CA LYS A 149 2.83 20.93 -26.69
C LYS A 149 2.55 22.33 -27.20
N LEU A 150 1.52 23.01 -26.70
CA LEU A 150 1.20 24.37 -27.09
C LEU A 150 2.37 25.32 -26.81
N LYS A 151 2.95 25.22 -25.62
CA LYS A 151 4.11 26.05 -25.25
C LYS A 151 5.32 25.78 -26.09
N ALA A 152 5.62 24.51 -26.39
CA ALA A 152 6.72 24.16 -27.30
C ALA A 152 6.46 24.66 -28.73
N GLN A 153 5.21 24.66 -29.18
CA GLN A 153 4.86 25.20 -30.49
C GLN A 153 5.05 26.72 -30.56
N GLU A 154 4.63 27.45 -29.51
CA GLU A 154 4.86 28.91 -29.42
C GLU A 154 6.36 29.23 -29.41
N GLU A 155 7.17 28.51 -28.66
CA GLU A 155 8.64 28.71 -28.63
C GLU A 155 9.28 28.41 -29.99
N LEU A 156 8.77 27.42 -30.74
CA LEU A 156 9.23 27.11 -32.08
C LEU A 156 8.87 28.20 -33.10
N ASP A 157 7.66 28.73 -33.00
CA ASP A 157 7.19 29.78 -33.90
C ASP A 157 7.96 31.10 -33.67
N ASP A 158 8.23 31.43 -32.37
CA ASP A 158 9.08 32.56 -32.00
C ASP A 158 10.53 32.39 -32.52
N ALA A 159 11.10 31.20 -32.39
CA ALA A 159 12.44 30.90 -32.88
C ALA A 159 12.53 31.02 -34.43
N LYS A 160 11.50 30.55 -35.15
CA LYS A 160 11.42 30.73 -36.61
C LYS A 160 11.35 32.19 -36.99
N ALA A 161 10.51 32.98 -36.32
CA ALA A 161 10.42 34.42 -36.60
C ALA A 161 11.75 35.14 -36.39
N GLN A 162 12.53 34.76 -35.37
CA GLN A 162 13.88 35.30 -35.14
C GLN A 162 14.87 34.91 -36.24
N ILE A 163 14.79 33.67 -36.73
CA ILE A 163 15.63 33.21 -37.85
C ILE A 163 15.29 33.99 -39.12
N ASP A 164 14.01 34.12 -39.47
CA ASP A 164 13.54 34.82 -40.64
C ASP A 164 13.99 36.31 -40.60
N ASP A 165 13.88 36.99 -39.46
CA ASP A 165 14.36 38.35 -39.26
C ASP A 165 15.89 38.44 -39.42
N GLY A 166 16.62 37.47 -38.88
CA GLY A 166 18.08 37.36 -39.03
C GLY A 166 18.52 37.18 -40.50
N GLU A 167 17.83 36.33 -41.25
CA GLU A 167 18.07 36.09 -42.66
C GLU A 167 17.78 37.35 -43.53
N ALA A 168 16.70 38.05 -43.21
CA ALA A 168 16.37 39.31 -43.87
C ALA A 168 17.49 40.37 -43.67
N LYS A 169 17.92 40.57 -42.43
CA LYS A 169 19.03 41.50 -42.10
C LYS A 169 20.33 41.11 -42.76
N LEU A 170 20.65 39.81 -42.85
CA LEU A 170 21.84 39.32 -43.54
C LEU A 170 21.76 39.57 -45.02
N THR A 171 20.59 39.44 -45.63
CA THR A 171 20.35 39.69 -47.03
C THR A 171 20.52 41.18 -47.38
N GLU A 172 19.96 42.08 -46.53
CA GLU A 172 20.17 43.52 -46.66
C GLU A 172 21.65 43.93 -46.55
N ALA A 173 22.35 43.40 -45.57
CA ALA A 173 23.78 43.67 -45.40
C ALA A 173 24.64 43.21 -46.58
N LYS A 174 24.30 42.07 -47.22
CA LYS A 174 24.99 41.61 -48.46
C LYS A 174 24.75 42.48 -49.68
N GLN A 175 23.63 43.19 -49.72
CA GLN A 175 23.34 44.11 -50.85
C GLN A 175 24.05 45.48 -50.72
N GLN A 176 24.57 45.79 -49.54
CA GLN A 176 25.27 47.04 -49.25
C GLN A 176 26.80 46.93 -49.42
N ILE A 177 27.32 45.77 -49.78
CA ILE A 177 28.73 45.50 -50.08
C ILE A 177 28.90 45.38 -51.60
#